data_9e880faf318e7c7216f1f879879d7239
#
_entry.id   9e880faf318e7c7216f1f879879d7239
#
_cell.length_a   1.000
_cell.length_b   1.000
_cell.length_c   1.000
_cell.angle_alpha   90.00
_cell.angle_beta   90.00
_cell.angle_gamma   90.00
#
_symmetry.space_group_name_H-M   'P 1'
#
loop_
_entity.id
_entity.type
_entity.pdbx_description
1 polymer ?
#
loop_
_entity_poly.entity_id
_entity_poly.type
_entity_poly.pdbx_seq_one_letter_code
_entity_poly.pdbx_strand_id
1 'polypeptide(L)'
;LAALAVILVQGRILWWTTPWLVYPLMIAIVGIGVALWIETHRKNPMLQVRWMRSRNIIAFMITGAVMRILLSEQNVGAAGLLANLGYGNDQLVTFYAVIMAASVLALVISIFSTNPMDLRRPVIFAVALIALGSWMDVGVSINSAPYMFYISQFLIAFAAVYFMGPLVFEGFLRAIASGPAYIISFSVIFGISQTVG
;
A
#
# COMPACT_ATOMS: atom_id res chain seq x y z
N LEU A 1 -11.36 -14.50 5.88
CA LEU A 1 -11.10 -13.06 6.09
C LEU A 1 -11.20 -12.67 7.56
N ALA A 2 -12.30 -13.02 8.28
CA ALA A 2 -12.46 -12.68 9.71
C ALA A 2 -11.28 -13.21 10.57
N ALA A 3 -10.84 -14.45 10.35
CA ALA A 3 -9.69 -15.02 11.06
C ALA A 3 -8.38 -14.24 10.80
N LEU A 4 -8.15 -13.79 9.56
CA LEU A 4 -7.01 -12.93 9.23
C LEU A 4 -7.10 -11.56 9.94
N ALA A 5 -8.27 -10.94 9.95
CA ALA A 5 -8.48 -9.68 10.65
C ALA A 5 -8.20 -9.81 12.15
N VAL A 6 -8.68 -10.90 12.78
CA VAL A 6 -8.40 -11.19 14.20
C VAL A 6 -6.90 -11.34 14.45
N ILE A 7 -6.16 -12.06 13.59
CA ILE A 7 -4.71 -12.24 13.74
C ILE A 7 -3.99 -10.89 13.65
N LEU A 8 -4.29 -10.09 12.64
CA LEU A 8 -3.60 -8.82 12.40
C LEU A 8 -3.86 -7.81 13.53
N VAL A 9 -5.12 -7.69 13.99
CA VAL A 9 -5.49 -6.77 15.06
C VAL A 9 -4.95 -7.24 16.42
N GLN A 10 -5.18 -8.50 16.76
CA GLN A 10 -4.81 -9.02 18.09
C GLN A 10 -3.31 -9.31 18.20
N GLY A 11 -2.64 -9.70 17.11
CA GLY A 11 -1.20 -9.89 17.08
C GLY A 11 -0.44 -8.60 17.42
N ARG A 12 -0.95 -7.45 16.99
CA ARG A 12 -0.40 -6.13 17.34
C ARG A 12 -0.58 -5.79 18.83
N ILE A 13 -1.70 -6.15 19.43
CA ILE A 13 -2.06 -5.79 20.82
C ILE A 13 -1.44 -6.74 21.83
N LEU A 14 -1.53 -8.06 21.55
CA LEU A 14 -1.17 -9.13 22.51
C LEU A 14 0.20 -9.75 22.25
N TRP A 15 0.95 -9.25 21.27
CA TRP A 15 2.16 -9.88 20.76
C TRP A 15 1.94 -11.26 20.14
N TRP A 16 2.74 -11.61 19.16
CA TRP A 16 2.64 -12.86 18.39
C TRP A 16 2.96 -14.12 19.19
N THR A 17 3.43 -13.98 20.44
CA THR A 17 3.76 -15.07 21.35
C THR A 17 2.55 -15.65 22.09
N THR A 18 1.39 -15.04 21.97
CA THR A 18 0.19 -15.47 22.71
C THR A 18 -0.37 -16.78 22.10
N PRO A 19 -0.44 -17.90 22.87
CA PRO A 19 -0.73 -19.24 22.31
C PRO A 19 -2.06 -19.37 21.56
N TRP A 20 -3.11 -18.63 21.97
CA TRP A 20 -4.42 -18.75 21.34
C TRP A 20 -4.47 -18.18 19.92
N LEU A 21 -3.51 -17.33 19.51
CA LEU A 21 -3.42 -16.79 18.14
C LEU A 21 -3.15 -17.88 17.09
N VAL A 22 -2.65 -19.03 17.52
CA VAL A 22 -2.43 -20.19 16.64
C VAL A 22 -3.75 -20.69 16.03
N TYR A 23 -4.86 -20.67 16.77
CA TYR A 23 -6.15 -21.15 16.25
C TYR A 23 -6.69 -20.33 15.07
N PRO A 24 -6.83 -19.01 15.17
CA PRO A 24 -7.24 -18.20 14.01
C PRO A 24 -6.21 -18.26 12.86
N LEU A 25 -4.91 -18.42 13.14
CA LEU A 25 -3.89 -18.61 12.12
C LEU A 25 -4.11 -19.92 11.34
N MET A 26 -4.34 -21.03 12.03
CA MET A 26 -4.64 -22.30 11.37
C MET A 26 -5.94 -22.22 10.57
N ILE A 27 -7.00 -21.62 11.12
CA ILE A 27 -8.26 -21.41 10.41
C ILE A 27 -8.05 -20.56 9.15
N ALA A 28 -7.23 -19.52 9.21
CA ALA A 28 -6.91 -18.67 8.07
C ALA A 28 -6.16 -19.45 6.98
N ILE A 29 -5.11 -20.20 7.35
CA ILE A 29 -4.31 -21.00 6.41
C ILE A 29 -5.17 -22.09 5.75
N VAL A 30 -5.89 -22.87 6.54
CA VAL A 30 -6.77 -23.93 6.03
C VAL A 30 -7.88 -23.33 5.17
N GLY A 31 -8.52 -22.24 5.63
CA GLY A 31 -9.59 -21.56 4.89
C GLY A 31 -9.13 -21.01 3.55
N ILE A 32 -7.94 -20.41 3.47
CA ILE A 32 -7.33 -19.96 2.22
C ILE A 32 -7.01 -21.17 1.32
N GLY A 33 -6.42 -22.23 1.87
CA GLY A 33 -6.10 -23.45 1.12
C GLY A 33 -7.34 -24.09 0.50
N VAL A 34 -8.40 -24.25 1.28
CA VAL A 34 -9.69 -24.80 0.81
C VAL A 34 -10.33 -23.87 -0.25
N ALA A 35 -10.33 -22.57 -0.02
CA ALA A 35 -10.88 -21.61 -0.99
C ALA A 35 -10.12 -21.65 -2.33
N LEU A 36 -8.79 -21.69 -2.32
CA LEU A 36 -7.98 -21.83 -3.53
C LEU A 36 -8.19 -23.19 -4.20
N TRP A 37 -8.32 -24.26 -3.43
CA TRP A 37 -8.60 -25.59 -3.96
C TRP A 37 -9.96 -25.64 -4.67
N ILE A 38 -11.02 -25.12 -4.04
CA ILE A 38 -12.35 -25.02 -4.64
C ILE A 38 -12.29 -24.20 -5.92
N GLU A 39 -11.62 -23.04 -5.90
CA GLU A 39 -11.56 -22.10 -7.00
C GLU A 39 -10.80 -22.68 -8.21
N THR A 40 -9.76 -23.47 -7.96
CA THR A 40 -8.98 -24.13 -9.03
C THR A 40 -9.72 -25.29 -9.70
N HIS A 41 -10.68 -25.93 -9.01
CA HIS A 41 -11.46 -27.08 -9.52
C HIS A 41 -12.85 -26.67 -10.06
N ARG A 42 -13.22 -25.42 -9.90
CA ARG A 42 -14.51 -24.92 -10.37
C ARG A 42 -14.53 -24.71 -11.89
N LYS A 43 -15.64 -25.09 -12.57
CA LYS A 43 -15.80 -24.92 -14.03
C LYS A 43 -15.80 -23.42 -14.44
N ASN A 44 -16.38 -22.56 -13.59
CA ASN A 44 -16.42 -21.12 -13.79
C ASN A 44 -15.80 -20.44 -12.54
N PRO A 45 -14.47 -20.31 -12.48
CA PRO A 45 -13.81 -19.70 -11.34
C PRO A 45 -14.10 -18.21 -11.26
N MET A 46 -14.39 -17.70 -10.08
CA MET A 46 -14.51 -16.25 -9.82
C MET A 46 -13.14 -15.59 -9.81
N LEU A 47 -12.12 -16.32 -9.30
CA LEU A 47 -10.73 -15.87 -9.29
C LEU A 47 -9.94 -16.63 -10.35
N GLN A 48 -9.38 -15.89 -11.29
CA GLN A 48 -8.53 -16.46 -12.33
C GLN A 48 -7.11 -16.72 -11.78
N VAL A 49 -6.95 -17.76 -10.95
CA VAL A 49 -5.70 -18.10 -10.24
C VAL A 49 -4.52 -18.25 -11.21
N ARG A 50 -4.76 -18.83 -12.39
CA ARG A 50 -3.71 -18.98 -13.42
C ARG A 50 -3.21 -17.62 -13.92
N TRP A 51 -4.10 -16.66 -14.13
CA TRP A 51 -3.76 -15.29 -14.54
C TRP A 51 -3.04 -14.54 -13.41
N MET A 52 -3.51 -14.66 -12.17
CA MET A 52 -2.88 -14.08 -10.98
C MET A 52 -1.43 -14.56 -10.82
N ARG A 53 -1.13 -15.81 -11.23
CA ARG A 53 0.20 -16.40 -11.17
C ARG A 53 1.11 -15.98 -12.34
N SER A 54 0.64 -15.20 -13.28
CA SER A 54 1.47 -14.70 -14.38
C SER A 54 2.57 -13.78 -13.86
N ARG A 55 3.76 -13.83 -14.48
CA ARG A 55 4.95 -13.05 -14.07
C ARG A 55 4.64 -11.55 -13.96
N ASN A 56 3.87 -11.03 -14.90
CA ASN A 56 3.54 -9.61 -14.94
C ASN A 56 2.64 -9.18 -13.77
N ILE A 57 1.66 -10.02 -13.43
CA ILE A 57 0.75 -9.75 -12.30
C ILE A 57 1.47 -9.90 -10.97
N ILE A 58 2.33 -10.91 -10.82
CA ILE A 58 3.17 -11.06 -9.63
C ILE A 58 4.10 -9.86 -9.46
N ALA A 59 4.75 -9.41 -10.54
CA ALA A 59 5.59 -8.21 -10.48
C ALA A 59 4.78 -6.97 -10.07
N PHE A 60 3.58 -6.80 -10.62
CA PHE A 60 2.64 -5.75 -10.23
C PHE A 60 2.29 -5.82 -8.73
N MET A 61 1.94 -7.01 -8.22
CA MET A 61 1.63 -7.22 -6.80
C MET A 61 2.81 -6.86 -5.90
N ILE A 62 4.00 -7.36 -6.22
CA ILE A 62 5.21 -7.11 -5.44
C ILE A 62 5.54 -5.61 -5.45
N THR A 63 5.48 -4.96 -6.61
CA THR A 63 5.72 -3.52 -6.73
C THR A 63 4.73 -2.72 -5.88
N GLY A 64 3.44 -3.04 -5.96
CA GLY A 64 2.40 -2.40 -5.15
C GLY A 64 2.61 -2.61 -3.65
N ALA A 65 2.93 -3.84 -3.22
CA ALA A 65 3.18 -4.17 -1.82
C ALA A 65 4.44 -3.47 -1.28
N VAL A 66 5.55 -3.50 -2.03
CA VAL A 66 6.81 -2.81 -1.63
C VAL A 66 6.58 -1.31 -1.51
N MET A 67 5.91 -0.70 -2.49
CA MET A 67 5.58 0.73 -2.42
C MET A 67 4.69 1.04 -1.23
N ARG A 68 3.74 0.17 -0.89
CA ARG A 68 2.88 0.36 0.28
C ARG A 68 3.66 0.30 1.59
N ILE A 69 4.63 -0.62 1.70
CA ILE A 69 5.54 -0.69 2.86
C ILE A 69 6.37 0.60 2.96
N LEU A 70 6.92 1.08 1.85
CA LEU A 70 7.70 2.32 1.84
C LEU A 70 6.86 3.54 2.27
N LEU A 71 5.58 3.56 1.90
CA LEU A 71 4.65 4.63 2.28
C LEU A 71 4.12 4.52 3.72
N SER A 72 4.31 3.39 4.39
CA SER A 72 3.95 3.26 5.81
C SER A 72 4.77 4.19 6.71
N GLU A 73 5.96 4.63 6.26
CA GLU A 73 6.76 5.65 6.93
C GLU A 73 5.95 6.93 7.20
N GLN A 74 5.16 7.39 6.24
CA GLN A 74 4.35 8.61 6.40
C GLN A 74 3.36 8.52 7.57
N ASN A 75 2.67 7.39 7.71
CA ASN A 75 1.63 7.22 8.73
C ASN A 75 2.19 6.76 10.07
N VAL A 76 3.12 5.82 10.06
CA VAL A 76 3.68 5.20 11.27
C VAL A 76 4.93 5.93 11.74
N GLY A 77 5.77 6.37 10.81
CA GLY A 77 6.99 7.13 11.09
C GLY A 77 6.65 8.56 11.52
N ALA A 78 6.46 9.46 10.56
CA ALA A 78 6.33 10.89 10.84
C ALA A 78 5.06 11.24 11.64
N ALA A 79 3.87 10.86 11.16
CA ALA A 79 2.63 11.17 11.86
C ALA A 79 2.51 10.45 13.20
N GLY A 80 2.93 9.17 13.25
CA GLY A 80 2.94 8.38 14.48
C GLY A 80 3.91 8.93 15.53
N LEU A 81 5.10 9.37 15.11
CA LEU A 81 6.06 10.02 16.01
C LEU A 81 5.48 11.31 16.59
N LEU A 82 4.94 12.20 15.75
CA LEU A 82 4.37 13.45 16.22
C LEU A 82 3.19 13.23 17.19
N ALA A 83 2.34 12.25 16.94
CA ALA A 83 1.28 11.86 17.85
C ALA A 83 1.83 11.35 19.20
N ASN A 84 2.90 10.54 19.17
CA ASN A 84 3.56 10.05 20.38
C ASN A 84 4.28 11.17 21.17
N LEU A 85 4.72 12.23 20.50
CA LEU A 85 5.27 13.43 21.12
C LEU A 85 4.20 14.34 21.74
N GLY A 86 2.92 13.96 21.62
CA GLY A 86 1.79 14.67 22.22
C GLY A 86 1.20 15.78 21.35
N TYR A 87 1.57 15.88 20.08
CA TYR A 87 0.95 16.84 19.18
C TYR A 87 -0.49 16.42 18.87
N GLY A 88 -1.44 17.30 19.20
CA GLY A 88 -2.86 17.12 18.88
C GLY A 88 -3.18 17.39 17.42
N ASN A 89 -4.35 16.94 16.98
CA ASN A 89 -4.80 17.14 15.59
C ASN A 89 -4.81 18.61 15.16
N ASP A 90 -5.12 19.52 16.10
CA ASP A 90 -5.16 20.96 15.84
C ASP A 90 -3.78 21.53 15.47
N GLN A 91 -2.71 20.97 16.04
CA GLN A 91 -1.32 21.35 15.77
C GLN A 91 -0.78 20.72 14.49
N LEU A 92 -1.42 19.62 14.02
CA LEU A 92 -1.03 18.90 12.82
C LEU A 92 -1.82 19.35 11.57
N VAL A 93 -2.71 20.32 11.67
CA VAL A 93 -3.51 20.82 10.52
C VAL A 93 -2.63 21.21 9.34
N THR A 94 -1.57 22.00 9.58
CA THR A 94 -0.65 22.43 8.52
C THR A 94 0.14 21.24 7.94
N PHE A 95 0.54 20.30 8.76
CA PHE A 95 1.21 19.08 8.33
C PHE A 95 0.34 18.28 7.36
N TYR A 96 -0.92 18.02 7.72
CA TYR A 96 -1.85 17.32 6.83
C TYR A 96 -2.24 18.16 5.59
N ALA A 97 -2.29 19.48 5.70
CA ALA A 97 -2.54 20.35 4.56
C ALA A 97 -1.40 20.26 3.53
N VAL A 98 -0.14 20.16 3.97
CA VAL A 98 1.03 19.96 3.09
C VAL A 98 0.94 18.62 2.37
N ILE A 99 0.60 17.54 3.08
CA ILE A 99 0.39 16.19 2.51
C ILE A 99 -0.72 16.22 1.45
N MET A 100 -1.84 16.89 1.75
CA MET A 100 -2.97 17.01 0.84
C MET A 100 -2.58 17.81 -0.41
N ALA A 101 -1.90 18.94 -0.25
CA ALA A 101 -1.44 19.77 -1.37
C ALA A 101 -0.47 19.00 -2.28
N ALA A 102 0.48 18.25 -1.70
CA ALA A 102 1.39 17.38 -2.43
C ALA A 102 0.65 16.30 -3.23
N SER A 103 -0.36 15.68 -2.60
CA SER A 103 -1.17 14.63 -3.22
C SER A 103 -1.98 15.16 -4.41
N VAL A 104 -2.61 16.32 -4.27
CA VAL A 104 -3.36 16.97 -5.35
C VAL A 104 -2.43 17.34 -6.50
N LEU A 105 -1.27 17.94 -6.19
CA LEU A 105 -0.27 18.31 -7.19
C LEU A 105 0.25 17.08 -7.94
N ALA A 106 0.54 16.01 -7.22
CA ALA A 106 1.00 14.74 -7.80
C ALA A 106 -0.05 14.14 -8.72
N LEU A 107 -1.33 14.16 -8.33
CA LEU A 107 -2.42 13.67 -9.16
C LEU A 107 -2.50 14.44 -10.49
N VAL A 108 -2.47 15.77 -10.43
CA VAL A 108 -2.51 16.61 -11.63
C VAL A 108 -1.30 16.34 -12.54
N ILE A 109 -0.09 16.33 -11.98
CA ILE A 109 1.12 16.07 -12.77
C ILE A 109 1.12 14.65 -13.33
N SER A 110 0.67 13.65 -12.57
CA SER A 110 0.60 12.25 -13.01
C SER A 110 -0.28 12.08 -14.24
N ILE A 111 -1.43 12.75 -14.31
CA ILE A 111 -2.34 12.66 -15.45
C ILE A 111 -1.66 13.12 -16.75
N PHE A 112 -0.84 14.16 -16.69
CA PHE A 112 -0.21 14.75 -17.88
C PHE A 112 1.17 14.17 -18.21
N SER A 113 1.88 13.60 -17.24
CA SER A 113 3.29 13.21 -17.39
C SER A 113 3.53 11.71 -17.49
N THR A 114 2.57 10.87 -17.07
CA THR A 114 2.79 9.43 -17.02
C THR A 114 2.18 8.71 -18.20
N ASN A 115 2.97 7.77 -18.76
CA ASN A 115 2.44 6.81 -19.72
C ASN A 115 2.02 5.55 -18.94
N PRO A 116 0.72 5.21 -18.91
CA PRO A 116 0.24 4.05 -18.16
C PRO A 116 0.80 2.72 -18.67
N MET A 117 1.37 2.67 -19.87
CA MET A 117 2.00 1.47 -20.43
C MET A 117 3.48 1.32 -20.03
N ASP A 118 4.12 2.35 -19.46
CA ASP A 118 5.51 2.31 -19.00
C ASP A 118 5.62 2.85 -17.57
N LEU A 119 5.49 1.97 -16.60
CA LEU A 119 5.59 2.31 -15.17
C LEU A 119 7.03 2.42 -14.67
N ARG A 120 8.05 2.12 -15.48
CA ARG A 120 9.43 2.10 -15.00
C ARG A 120 9.89 3.48 -14.53
N ARG A 121 9.62 4.51 -15.32
CA ARG A 121 9.99 5.88 -15.00
C ARG A 121 9.25 6.41 -13.77
N PRO A 122 7.91 6.30 -13.67
CA PRO A 122 7.17 6.68 -12.46
C PRO A 122 7.65 5.95 -11.20
N VAL A 123 7.93 4.66 -11.28
CA VAL A 123 8.44 3.87 -10.15
C VAL A 123 9.80 4.38 -9.68
N ILE A 124 10.77 4.53 -10.60
CA ILE A 124 12.12 5.01 -10.25
C ILE A 124 12.04 6.41 -9.61
N PHE A 125 11.25 7.29 -10.19
CA PHE A 125 11.07 8.65 -9.70
C PHE A 125 10.42 8.65 -8.30
N ALA A 126 9.36 7.88 -8.11
CA ALA A 126 8.69 7.77 -6.81
C ALA A 126 9.62 7.20 -5.73
N VAL A 127 10.37 6.13 -6.03
CA VAL A 127 11.34 5.54 -5.09
C VAL A 127 12.44 6.54 -4.73
N ALA A 128 12.93 7.31 -5.70
CA ALA A 128 13.94 8.34 -5.44
C ALA A 128 13.40 9.45 -4.51
N LEU A 129 12.16 9.91 -4.74
CA LEU A 129 11.53 10.91 -3.87
C LEU A 129 11.27 10.38 -2.45
N ILE A 130 10.81 9.13 -2.32
CA ILE A 130 10.62 8.50 -1.01
C ILE A 130 11.98 8.38 -0.29
N ALA A 131 13.03 7.93 -0.98
CA ALA A 131 14.36 7.82 -0.43
C ALA A 131 14.90 9.17 0.04
N LEU A 132 14.69 10.24 -0.74
CA LEU A 132 15.07 11.61 -0.35
C LEU A 132 14.27 12.10 0.85
N GLY A 133 12.94 11.91 0.86
CA GLY A 133 12.10 12.29 1.99
C GLY A 133 12.50 11.57 3.28
N SER A 134 12.63 10.24 3.21
CA SER A 134 13.07 9.45 4.37
C SER A 134 14.48 9.78 4.83
N TRP A 135 15.40 10.11 3.90
CA TRP A 135 16.74 10.58 4.25
C TRP A 135 16.71 11.90 5.04
N MET A 136 15.82 12.83 4.69
CA MET A 136 15.67 14.09 5.43
C MET A 136 15.20 13.86 6.86
N ASP A 137 14.44 12.79 7.11
CA ASP A 137 13.90 12.46 8.43
C ASP A 137 14.87 11.64 9.31
N VAL A 138 16.07 11.28 8.82
CA VAL A 138 17.08 10.52 9.61
C VAL A 138 17.55 11.25 10.86
N GLY A 139 17.58 12.60 10.85
CA GLY A 139 18.02 13.42 11.98
C GLY A 139 16.93 13.74 13.01
N VAL A 140 15.75 13.15 12.87
CA VAL A 140 14.58 13.42 13.72
C VAL A 140 14.80 12.90 15.14
N SER A 141 14.40 13.71 16.13
CA SER A 141 14.54 13.42 17.55
C SER A 141 13.27 13.79 18.33
N ILE A 142 13.27 13.52 19.62
CA ILE A 142 12.17 13.89 20.54
C ILE A 142 11.90 15.41 20.60
N ASN A 143 12.83 16.24 20.13
CA ASN A 143 12.67 17.70 20.05
C ASN A 143 12.19 18.18 18.70
N SER A 144 11.81 17.28 17.79
CA SER A 144 11.39 17.65 16.43
C SER A 144 9.98 18.22 16.44
N ALA A 145 9.82 19.35 15.78
CA ALA A 145 8.53 20.01 15.58
C ALA A 145 7.90 19.64 14.24
N PRO A 146 6.56 19.74 14.09
CA PRO A 146 5.85 19.35 12.86
C PRO A 146 6.38 20.01 11.59
N TYR A 147 6.86 21.26 11.65
CA TYR A 147 7.36 21.98 10.47
C TYR A 147 8.64 21.36 9.87
N MET A 148 9.41 20.61 10.65
CA MET A 148 10.62 19.93 10.18
C MET A 148 10.31 18.83 9.16
N PHE A 149 9.10 18.27 9.23
CA PHE A 149 8.63 17.20 8.35
C PHE A 149 7.94 17.71 7.07
N TYR A 150 7.68 19.00 6.93
CA TYR A 150 6.85 19.50 5.81
C TYR A 150 7.43 19.14 4.45
N ILE A 151 8.74 19.29 4.25
CA ILE A 151 9.39 19.02 2.97
C ILE A 151 9.49 17.51 2.72
N SER A 152 9.92 16.76 3.71
CA SER A 152 10.05 15.29 3.58
C SER A 152 8.70 14.65 3.29
N GLN A 153 7.67 15.02 4.04
CA GLN A 153 6.33 14.48 3.89
C GLN A 153 5.63 14.98 2.62
N PHE A 154 5.96 16.18 2.14
CA PHE A 154 5.55 16.63 0.81
C PHE A 154 6.11 15.70 -0.28
N LEU A 155 7.40 15.37 -0.24
CA LEU A 155 8.05 14.50 -1.23
C LEU A 155 7.47 13.08 -1.19
N ILE A 156 7.26 12.52 0.00
CA ILE A 156 6.72 11.17 0.17
C ILE A 156 5.26 11.11 -0.30
N ALA A 157 4.43 12.08 0.10
CA ALA A 157 3.02 12.14 -0.32
C ALA A 157 2.88 12.36 -1.83
N PHE A 158 3.71 13.21 -2.40
CA PHE A 158 3.78 13.41 -3.85
C PHE A 158 4.13 12.10 -4.56
N ALA A 159 5.19 11.42 -4.13
CA ALA A 159 5.62 10.16 -4.71
C ALA A 159 4.54 9.07 -4.65
N ALA A 160 3.82 8.99 -3.51
CA ALA A 160 2.74 8.07 -3.29
C ALA A 160 1.66 8.15 -4.38
N VAL A 161 1.12 9.34 -4.57
CA VAL A 161 0.00 9.57 -5.48
C VAL A 161 0.48 9.54 -6.94
N TYR A 162 1.66 10.10 -7.23
CA TYR A 162 2.25 10.12 -8.56
C TYR A 162 2.44 8.70 -9.12
N PHE A 163 2.82 7.75 -8.28
CA PHE A 163 3.00 6.36 -8.67
C PHE A 163 1.69 5.57 -8.68
N MET A 164 0.83 5.77 -7.67
CA MET A 164 -0.35 4.92 -7.44
C MET A 164 -1.38 5.06 -8.57
N GLY A 165 -1.58 6.27 -9.10
CA GLY A 165 -2.52 6.51 -10.19
C GLY A 165 -2.22 5.66 -11.43
N PRO A 166 -1.04 5.77 -12.05
CA PRO A 166 -0.64 4.96 -13.19
C PRO A 166 -0.63 3.45 -12.90
N LEU A 167 -0.21 3.05 -11.70
CA LEU A 167 -0.19 1.63 -11.30
C LEU A 167 -1.59 1.02 -11.35
N VAL A 168 -2.56 1.67 -10.70
CA VAL A 168 -3.95 1.19 -10.66
C VAL A 168 -4.54 1.18 -12.05
N PHE A 169 -4.31 2.23 -12.82
CA PHE A 169 -4.85 2.36 -14.17
C PHE A 169 -4.30 1.28 -15.12
N GLU A 170 -2.98 1.03 -15.10
CA GLU A 170 -2.38 -0.05 -15.89
C GLU A 170 -2.92 -1.42 -15.50
N GLY A 171 -2.99 -1.70 -14.20
CA GLY A 171 -3.54 -2.97 -13.71
C GLY A 171 -4.99 -3.18 -14.14
N PHE A 172 -5.79 -2.13 -14.09
CA PHE A 172 -7.19 -2.16 -14.53
C PHE A 172 -7.33 -2.36 -16.04
N LEU A 173 -6.54 -1.65 -16.85
CA LEU A 173 -6.51 -1.84 -18.29
C LEU A 173 -6.14 -3.27 -18.68
N ARG A 174 -5.14 -3.86 -18.04
CA ARG A 174 -4.74 -5.25 -18.27
C ARG A 174 -5.84 -6.23 -17.89
N ALA A 175 -6.57 -5.98 -16.80
CA ALA A 175 -7.70 -6.80 -16.39
C ALA A 175 -8.83 -6.74 -17.42
N ILE A 176 -9.22 -5.54 -17.89
CA ILE A 176 -10.24 -5.36 -18.93
C ILE A 176 -9.83 -6.05 -20.22
N ALA A 177 -8.60 -5.87 -20.67
CA ALA A 177 -8.08 -6.49 -21.89
C ALA A 177 -8.11 -8.03 -21.82
N SER A 178 -8.02 -8.61 -20.62
CA SER A 178 -8.11 -10.05 -20.40
C SER A 178 -9.56 -10.56 -20.32
N GLY A 179 -10.54 -9.68 -20.05
CA GLY A 179 -11.96 -9.98 -19.97
C GLY A 179 -12.62 -9.65 -18.64
N PRO A 180 -13.97 -9.59 -18.58
CA PRO A 180 -14.70 -9.09 -17.40
C PRO A 180 -14.45 -9.91 -16.11
N ALA A 181 -14.22 -11.22 -16.21
CA ALA A 181 -13.92 -12.08 -15.06
C ALA A 181 -12.58 -11.71 -14.36
N TYR A 182 -11.66 -11.07 -15.10
CA TYR A 182 -10.35 -10.70 -14.55
C TYR A 182 -10.40 -9.41 -13.72
N ILE A 183 -11.44 -8.60 -13.86
CA ILE A 183 -11.63 -7.37 -13.05
C ILE A 183 -11.79 -7.74 -11.57
N ILE A 184 -12.56 -8.80 -11.27
CA ILE A 184 -12.73 -9.29 -9.89
C ILE A 184 -11.39 -9.77 -9.33
N SER A 185 -10.64 -10.55 -10.12
CA SER A 185 -9.31 -11.02 -9.72
C SER A 185 -8.34 -9.87 -9.47
N PHE A 186 -8.36 -8.83 -10.32
CA PHE A 186 -7.55 -7.62 -10.13
C PHE A 186 -7.92 -6.89 -8.84
N SER A 187 -9.21 -6.69 -8.56
CA SER A 187 -9.68 -6.02 -7.35
C SER A 187 -9.23 -6.74 -6.07
N VAL A 188 -9.27 -8.08 -6.07
CA VAL A 188 -8.79 -8.90 -4.95
C VAL A 188 -7.27 -8.75 -4.78
N ILE A 189 -6.49 -8.86 -5.86
CA ILE A 189 -5.04 -8.70 -5.84
C ILE A 189 -4.65 -7.30 -5.33
N PHE A 190 -5.29 -6.28 -5.88
CA PHE A 190 -5.03 -4.91 -5.48
C PHE A 190 -5.38 -4.68 -4.01
N GLY A 191 -6.54 -5.18 -3.55
CA GLY A 191 -6.93 -5.14 -2.14
C GLY A 191 -5.90 -5.80 -1.22
N ILE A 192 -5.42 -7.00 -1.56
CA ILE A 192 -4.38 -7.69 -0.79
C ILE A 192 -3.08 -6.87 -0.77
N SER A 193 -2.65 -6.31 -1.90
CA SER A 193 -1.42 -5.50 -1.95
C SER A 193 -1.51 -4.23 -1.10
N GLN A 194 -2.72 -3.68 -0.90
CA GLN A 194 -2.94 -2.50 -0.06
C GLN A 194 -2.97 -2.79 1.44
N THR A 195 -3.17 -4.05 1.84
CA THR A 195 -3.22 -4.44 3.26
C THR A 195 -1.85 -4.79 3.86
N VAL A 196 -0.81 -4.86 3.05
CA VAL A 196 0.55 -5.23 3.49
C VAL A 196 1.29 -4.07 4.17
N GLY A 197 0.94 -2.83 3.94
CA GLY A 197 1.49 -1.62 4.58
C GLY A 197 0.51 -1.04 5.58
#